data_f0bba2a250b2e6dda9d9e479aaebd10b
#
_entry.id   f0bba2a250b2e6dda9d9e479aaebd10b
#
_cell.length_a   1.000
_cell.length_b   1.000
_cell.length_c   1.000
_cell.angle_alpha   90.00
_cell.angle_beta   90.00
_cell.angle_gamma   90.00
#
_symmetry.space_group_name_H-M   'P 1'
#
loop_
_entity.id
_entity.type
_entity.pdbx_description
1 polymer ?
#
loop_
_entity_poly.entity_id
_entity_poly.type
_entity_poly.pdbx_seq_one_letter_code
_entity_poly.pdbx_strand_id
1 'polypeptide(L)'
;KKHGADVMYTEFISSEGLIRDAAKSIKKLDIYEKERPVGIQIFGSNLESMLKAVEIVESTNPDIIDINFGCPVKKVVCKGAGAGILKDIPLMVKLTKEMVKHSSLPITVKTRLGWDHNSIKIVEVAERLQDVGVAAISIHGRTRAQMYKGNADWLKIAEVKNNTRMKIPIFANGDINSPEKARIIRDELGLDGAMIGRAAIGNPWFFNQVKAYLKDKTILANPSIKERVEAARSHLKMAIDWKGETLGILETCLLYTSDAADDWSSG
;
A
#
# COMPACT_ATOMS: atom_id res chain seq x y z
N LYS A 1 8.65 -3.27 -10.53
CA LYS A 1 8.74 -2.15 -11.50
C LYS A 1 9.04 -2.64 -12.90
N LYS A 2 10.05 -3.49 -13.08
CA LYS A 2 10.39 -4.11 -14.38
C LYS A 2 9.19 -4.76 -15.08
N HIS A 3 8.24 -5.27 -14.32
CA HIS A 3 7.03 -5.94 -14.82
C HIS A 3 5.80 -5.03 -14.94
N GLY A 4 5.98 -3.71 -14.97
CA GLY A 4 4.94 -2.75 -15.36
C GLY A 4 4.19 -2.06 -14.24
N ALA A 5 4.57 -2.21 -12.97
CA ALA A 5 3.99 -1.38 -11.91
C ALA A 5 4.28 0.11 -12.18
N ASP A 6 3.26 0.98 -12.10
CA ASP A 6 3.43 2.41 -12.36
C ASP A 6 4.06 3.13 -11.17
N VAL A 7 3.61 2.82 -9.96
CA VAL A 7 4.14 3.34 -8.70
C VAL A 7 4.39 2.17 -7.75
N MET A 8 5.46 2.24 -6.99
CA MET A 8 5.78 1.25 -5.97
C MET A 8 5.82 1.89 -4.59
N TYR A 9 5.58 1.09 -3.56
CA TYR A 9 5.70 1.52 -2.17
C TYR A 9 6.58 0.52 -1.42
N THR A 10 7.36 1.03 -0.46
CA THR A 10 8.11 0.18 0.47
C THR A 10 7.15 -0.59 1.38
N GLU A 11 7.65 -1.57 2.11
CA GLU A 11 6.98 -2.05 3.30
C GLU A 11 6.78 -0.89 4.29
N PHE A 12 5.68 -0.94 5.06
CA PHE A 12 5.39 0.12 6.03
C PHE A 12 6.41 0.13 7.19
N ILE A 13 6.85 1.33 7.57
CA ILE A 13 7.90 1.56 8.54
C ILE A 13 7.32 2.29 9.76
N SER A 14 7.65 1.83 10.97
CA SER A 14 7.23 2.50 12.19
C SER A 14 7.97 3.82 12.37
N SER A 15 7.24 4.93 12.57
CA SER A 15 7.83 6.23 12.94
C SER A 15 8.67 6.12 14.21
N GLU A 16 8.17 5.43 15.23
CA GLU A 16 8.90 5.15 16.46
C GLU A 16 10.18 4.32 16.23
N GLY A 17 10.18 3.44 15.23
CA GLY A 17 11.36 2.67 14.85
C GLY A 17 12.41 3.53 14.15
N LEU A 18 11.97 4.47 13.30
CA LEU A 18 12.87 5.39 12.60
C LEU A 18 13.58 6.35 13.58
N ILE A 19 12.84 7.01 14.45
CA ILE A 19 13.42 7.99 15.38
C ILE A 19 14.35 7.37 16.44
N ARG A 20 14.31 6.05 16.61
CA ARG A 20 15.22 5.31 17.50
C ARG A 20 16.37 4.63 16.78
N ASP A 21 16.59 4.96 15.51
CA ASP A 21 17.61 4.37 14.65
C ASP A 21 17.59 2.83 14.62
N ALA A 22 16.38 2.25 14.74
CA ALA A 22 16.26 0.80 14.71
C ALA A 22 16.72 0.26 13.37
N ALA A 23 17.80 -0.51 13.34
CA ALA A 23 18.47 -0.99 12.12
C ALA A 23 17.50 -1.61 11.09
N LYS A 24 16.47 -2.35 11.57
CA LYS A 24 15.42 -2.91 10.70
C LYS A 24 14.53 -1.85 10.04
N SER A 25 14.30 -0.70 10.72
CA SER A 25 13.51 0.39 10.17
C SER A 25 14.32 1.20 9.17
N ILE A 26 15.56 1.50 9.48
CA ILE A 26 16.48 2.23 8.59
C ILE A 26 16.70 1.45 7.30
N LYS A 27 16.93 0.14 7.37
CA LYS A 27 17.12 -0.70 6.18
C LYS A 27 15.93 -0.68 5.20
N LYS A 28 14.70 -0.45 5.68
CA LYS A 28 13.51 -0.35 4.82
C LYS A 28 13.40 0.99 4.08
N LEU A 29 14.29 1.93 4.36
CA LEU A 29 14.39 3.21 3.63
C LEU A 29 15.16 3.06 2.32
N ASP A 30 15.85 1.94 2.11
CA ASP A 30 16.59 1.68 0.87
C ASP A 30 15.63 1.67 -0.32
N ILE A 31 15.85 2.58 -1.26
CA ILE A 31 15.12 2.68 -2.52
C ILE A 31 16.13 2.72 -3.69
N TYR A 32 15.71 2.25 -4.85
CA TYR A 32 16.55 2.17 -6.02
C TYR A 32 15.98 2.99 -7.18
N GLU A 33 16.81 3.66 -7.95
CA GLU A 33 16.41 4.47 -9.10
C GLU A 33 15.49 3.72 -10.08
N LYS A 34 15.72 2.41 -10.25
CA LYS A 34 14.90 1.57 -11.14
C LYS A 34 13.46 1.32 -10.64
N GLU A 35 13.16 1.65 -9.39
CA GLU A 35 11.84 1.48 -8.77
C GLU A 35 10.97 2.72 -8.92
N ARG A 36 11.55 3.87 -9.27
CA ARG A 36 10.83 5.14 -9.36
C ARG A 36 9.71 5.15 -10.41
N PRO A 37 8.60 5.87 -10.15
CA PRO A 37 8.30 6.55 -8.89
C PRO A 37 8.08 5.57 -7.74
N VAL A 38 8.69 5.86 -6.60
CA VAL A 38 8.60 5.03 -5.39
C VAL A 38 8.22 5.86 -4.18
N GLY A 39 7.25 5.35 -3.42
CA GLY A 39 6.82 5.94 -2.16
C GLY A 39 7.37 5.18 -0.96
N ILE A 40 7.77 5.90 0.08
CA ILE A 40 8.07 5.30 1.39
C ILE A 40 6.83 5.38 2.26
N GLN A 41 6.38 4.22 2.75
CA GLN A 41 5.19 4.14 3.59
C GLN A 41 5.56 4.09 5.07
N ILE A 42 5.01 5.02 5.86
CA ILE A 42 5.21 5.10 7.30
C ILE A 42 3.91 4.95 8.08
N PHE A 43 4.00 4.54 9.35
CA PHE A 43 2.86 4.47 10.25
C PHE A 43 3.23 4.91 11.67
N GLY A 44 2.27 5.50 12.35
CA GLY A 44 2.37 5.94 13.74
C GLY A 44 1.06 6.56 14.21
N SER A 45 1.01 6.98 15.47
CA SER A 45 -0.12 7.69 16.09
C SER A 45 0.32 8.90 16.91
N ASN A 46 1.62 9.08 17.09
CA ASN A 46 2.20 10.21 17.80
C ASN A 46 2.65 11.27 16.77
N LEU A 47 2.23 12.52 16.96
CA LEU A 47 2.51 13.61 16.02
C LEU A 47 4.02 13.88 15.89
N GLU A 48 4.72 14.02 17.01
CA GLU A 48 6.14 14.36 17.01
C GLU A 48 6.97 13.29 16.29
N SER A 49 6.71 12.00 16.59
CA SER A 49 7.41 10.90 15.93
C SER A 49 7.09 10.79 14.43
N MET A 50 5.86 11.15 14.03
CA MET A 50 5.48 11.16 12.60
C MET A 50 6.18 12.29 11.85
N LEU A 51 6.28 13.48 12.42
CA LEU A 51 7.00 14.61 11.79
C LEU A 51 8.50 14.34 11.66
N LYS A 52 9.14 13.85 12.69
CA LYS A 52 10.55 13.42 12.63
C LYS A 52 10.77 12.29 11.62
N ALA A 53 9.82 11.36 11.50
CA ALA A 53 9.89 10.30 10.50
C ALA A 53 9.78 10.86 9.07
N VAL A 54 8.99 11.91 8.83
CA VAL A 54 8.93 12.63 7.54
C VAL A 54 10.31 13.17 7.18
N GLU A 55 10.99 13.87 8.11
CA GLU A 55 12.34 14.43 7.87
C GLU A 55 13.36 13.34 7.50
N ILE A 56 13.36 12.22 8.24
CA ILE A 56 14.22 11.07 7.95
C ILE A 56 13.92 10.48 6.58
N VAL A 57 12.65 10.31 6.23
CA VAL A 57 12.22 9.78 4.94
C VAL A 57 12.60 10.73 3.80
N GLU A 58 12.37 12.03 3.93
CA GLU A 58 12.74 13.01 2.92
C GLU A 58 14.25 13.02 2.63
N SER A 59 15.10 12.79 3.65
CA SER A 59 16.54 12.71 3.46
C SER A 59 16.99 11.57 2.52
N THR A 60 16.12 10.56 2.30
CA THR A 60 16.37 9.47 1.35
C THR A 60 15.84 9.76 -0.07
N ASN A 61 15.23 10.94 -0.26
CA ASN A 61 14.75 11.45 -1.55
C ASN A 61 13.78 10.49 -2.29
N PRO A 62 12.67 10.01 -1.68
CA PRO A 62 11.62 9.29 -2.39
C PRO A 62 10.78 10.24 -3.24
N ASP A 63 9.90 9.69 -4.09
CA ASP A 63 8.96 10.50 -4.86
C ASP A 63 7.69 10.85 -4.08
N ILE A 64 7.33 10.02 -3.09
CA ILE A 64 6.08 10.11 -2.33
C ILE A 64 6.33 9.66 -0.89
N ILE A 65 5.65 10.29 0.06
CA ILE A 65 5.50 9.76 1.42
C ILE A 65 4.06 9.26 1.59
N ASP A 66 3.89 8.00 1.94
CA ASP A 66 2.56 7.41 2.14
C ASP A 66 2.30 7.10 3.63
N ILE A 67 1.10 7.42 4.10
CA ILE A 67 0.70 7.15 5.49
C ILE A 67 -0.15 5.88 5.52
N ASN A 68 0.29 4.88 6.29
CA ASN A 68 -0.49 3.67 6.52
C ASN A 68 -1.50 3.84 7.65
N PHE A 69 -2.75 4.04 7.29
CA PHE A 69 -3.91 4.01 8.18
C PHE A 69 -4.79 2.78 7.97
N GLY A 70 -4.22 1.70 7.40
CA GLY A 70 -4.96 0.49 7.04
C GLY A 70 -4.47 -0.82 7.65
N CYS A 71 -3.28 -0.87 8.28
CA CYS A 71 -2.73 -2.08 8.87
C CYS A 71 -3.63 -2.60 10.01
N PRO A 72 -4.20 -3.83 9.92
CA PRO A 72 -5.14 -4.34 10.91
C PRO A 72 -4.47 -5.11 12.07
N VAL A 73 -3.15 -5.30 12.02
CA VAL A 73 -2.39 -6.14 12.96
C VAL A 73 -2.52 -5.64 14.39
N LYS A 74 -2.82 -6.54 15.33
CA LYS A 74 -3.14 -6.22 16.74
C LYS A 74 -2.06 -5.34 17.39
N LYS A 75 -0.78 -5.67 17.24
CA LYS A 75 0.34 -4.90 17.84
C LYS A 75 0.46 -3.45 17.34
N VAL A 76 -0.04 -3.17 16.13
CA VAL A 76 -0.08 -1.81 15.54
C VAL A 76 -1.33 -1.08 16.02
N VAL A 77 -2.48 -1.74 15.91
CA VAL A 77 -3.79 -1.18 16.22
C VAL A 77 -3.94 -0.83 17.71
N CYS A 78 -3.39 -1.66 18.63
CA CYS A 78 -3.42 -1.38 20.07
C CYS A 78 -2.67 -0.09 20.46
N LYS A 79 -1.78 0.41 19.59
CA LYS A 79 -1.07 1.69 19.78
C LYS A 79 -1.81 2.88 19.12
N GLY A 80 -3.05 2.69 18.63
CA GLY A 80 -3.80 3.69 17.89
C GLY A 80 -3.29 3.94 16.46
N ALA A 81 -2.27 3.20 16.00
CA ALA A 81 -1.67 3.35 14.68
C ALA A 81 -2.31 2.42 13.63
N GLY A 82 -1.93 2.58 12.36
CA GLY A 82 -2.52 1.82 11.26
C GLY A 82 -4.03 1.98 11.25
N ALA A 83 -4.79 0.88 11.10
CA ALA A 83 -6.25 0.93 11.12
C ALA A 83 -6.84 1.31 12.51
N GLY A 84 -6.02 1.36 13.57
CA GLY A 84 -6.46 1.82 14.90
C GLY A 84 -6.91 3.27 14.92
N ILE A 85 -6.33 4.10 14.06
CA ILE A 85 -6.66 5.53 13.91
C ILE A 85 -8.10 5.76 13.42
N LEU A 86 -8.73 4.77 12.77
CA LEU A 86 -10.11 4.86 12.29
C LEU A 86 -11.14 4.98 13.42
N LYS A 87 -10.73 4.80 14.67
CA LYS A 87 -11.53 5.09 15.86
C LYS A 87 -11.50 6.57 16.26
N ASP A 88 -10.51 7.32 15.77
CA ASP A 88 -10.29 8.73 16.09
C ASP A 88 -9.99 9.52 14.79
N ILE A 89 -11.04 9.80 14.03
CA ILE A 89 -10.91 10.54 12.77
C ILE A 89 -10.37 11.96 12.98
N PRO A 90 -10.73 12.71 14.04
CA PRO A 90 -10.10 13.99 14.34
C PRO A 90 -8.58 13.90 14.47
N LEU A 91 -8.05 12.90 15.18
CA LEU A 91 -6.60 12.67 15.30
C LEU A 91 -5.98 12.30 13.94
N MET A 92 -6.63 11.41 13.17
CA MET A 92 -6.20 11.04 11.82
C MET A 92 -6.00 12.28 10.94
N VAL A 93 -7.00 13.16 10.89
CA VAL A 93 -6.95 14.41 10.09
C VAL A 93 -5.88 15.36 10.63
N LYS A 94 -5.77 15.53 11.94
CA LYS A 94 -4.75 16.38 12.57
C LYS A 94 -3.33 15.92 12.21
N LEU A 95 -3.03 14.63 12.37
CA LEU A 95 -1.73 14.06 12.01
C LEU A 95 -1.40 14.31 10.54
N THR A 96 -2.35 14.00 9.66
CA THR A 96 -2.18 14.17 8.22
C THR A 96 -1.95 15.63 7.85
N LYS A 97 -2.72 16.56 8.41
CA LYS A 97 -2.57 18.00 8.17
C LYS A 97 -1.18 18.51 8.52
N GLU A 98 -0.68 18.14 9.68
CA GLU A 98 0.65 18.58 10.12
C GLU A 98 1.76 17.94 9.27
N MET A 99 1.61 16.68 8.86
CA MET A 99 2.56 16.05 7.94
C MET A 99 2.56 16.70 6.57
N VAL A 100 1.39 17.01 5.99
CA VAL A 100 1.28 17.74 4.71
C VAL A 100 1.95 19.10 4.76
N LYS A 101 1.80 19.82 5.87
CA LYS A 101 2.46 21.12 6.05
C LYS A 101 3.98 21.01 6.22
N HIS A 102 4.44 19.93 6.81
CA HIS A 102 5.83 19.73 7.15
C HIS A 102 6.65 19.17 5.97
N SER A 103 6.01 18.38 5.12
CA SER A 103 6.65 17.71 3.99
C SER A 103 6.77 18.63 2.76
N SER A 104 7.91 18.54 2.07
CA SER A 104 8.11 19.11 0.73
C SER A 104 7.62 18.16 -0.37
N LEU A 105 7.37 16.89 -0.05
CA LEU A 105 6.94 15.84 -0.98
C LEU A 105 5.42 15.62 -0.90
N PRO A 106 4.82 15.05 -1.96
CA PRO A 106 3.41 14.65 -1.94
C PRO A 106 3.14 13.65 -0.81
N ILE A 107 2.15 13.93 0.02
CA ILE A 107 1.64 13.00 1.02
C ILE A 107 0.45 12.24 0.45
N THR A 108 0.49 10.92 0.47
CA THR A 108 -0.63 10.04 0.15
C THR A 108 -1.07 9.25 1.38
N VAL A 109 -2.26 8.68 1.33
CA VAL A 109 -2.82 7.89 2.44
C VAL A 109 -3.32 6.55 1.94
N LYS A 110 -2.96 5.47 2.65
CA LYS A 110 -3.58 4.16 2.49
C LYS A 110 -4.44 3.82 3.70
N THR A 111 -5.74 3.57 3.47
CA THR A 111 -6.70 3.34 4.56
C THR A 111 -7.68 2.20 4.25
N ARG A 112 -8.67 2.00 5.13
CA ARG A 112 -9.80 1.07 5.00
C ARG A 112 -11.13 1.80 5.08
N LEU A 113 -12.25 1.10 4.82
CA LEU A 113 -13.60 1.66 4.85
C LEU A 113 -14.00 2.22 6.23
N GLY A 114 -13.48 1.62 7.29
CA GLY A 114 -13.78 1.98 8.68
C GLY A 114 -13.19 0.95 9.65
N TRP A 115 -13.46 1.13 10.94
CA TRP A 115 -13.06 0.18 11.98
C TRP A 115 -13.87 -1.13 11.89
N ASP A 116 -15.21 -1.02 11.79
CA ASP A 116 -16.17 -2.11 11.65
C ASP A 116 -17.34 -1.67 10.77
N HIS A 117 -18.34 -2.52 10.60
CA HIS A 117 -19.50 -2.23 9.75
C HIS A 117 -20.33 -1.03 10.24
N ASN A 118 -20.35 -0.77 11.54
CA ASN A 118 -21.12 0.33 12.13
C ASN A 118 -20.40 1.68 12.04
N SER A 119 -19.12 1.66 11.68
CA SER A 119 -18.23 2.83 11.64
C SER A 119 -17.66 3.11 10.25
N ILE A 120 -18.30 2.65 9.18
CA ILE A 120 -17.90 2.97 7.80
C ILE A 120 -18.21 4.44 7.54
N LYS A 121 -17.14 5.25 7.45
CA LYS A 121 -17.20 6.70 7.21
C LYS A 121 -16.23 7.13 6.10
N ILE A 122 -15.95 6.24 5.17
CA ILE A 122 -14.87 6.46 4.19
C ILE A 122 -15.06 7.70 3.33
N VAL A 123 -16.30 8.07 2.97
CA VAL A 123 -16.58 9.27 2.19
C VAL A 123 -16.20 10.53 2.99
N GLU A 124 -16.68 10.66 4.23
CA GLU A 124 -16.32 11.76 5.14
C GLU A 124 -14.81 11.82 5.37
N VAL A 125 -14.18 10.67 5.62
CA VAL A 125 -12.73 10.57 5.85
C VAL A 125 -11.96 11.05 4.62
N ALA A 126 -12.35 10.64 3.43
CA ALA A 126 -11.68 11.02 2.20
C ALA A 126 -11.79 12.53 1.93
N GLU A 127 -12.97 13.13 2.12
CA GLU A 127 -13.15 14.59 2.02
C GLU A 127 -12.22 15.34 2.98
N ARG A 128 -12.21 14.94 4.25
CA ARG A 128 -11.39 15.61 5.27
C ARG A 128 -9.89 15.44 5.02
N LEU A 129 -9.45 14.31 4.47
CA LEU A 129 -8.06 14.11 4.07
C LEU A 129 -7.69 14.96 2.85
N GLN A 130 -8.57 15.07 1.86
CA GLN A 130 -8.37 15.98 0.74
C GLN A 130 -8.28 17.44 1.21
N ASP A 131 -9.20 17.87 2.08
CA ASP A 131 -9.26 19.25 2.58
C ASP A 131 -7.98 19.68 3.33
N VAL A 132 -7.21 18.73 3.85
CA VAL A 132 -5.90 19.00 4.48
C VAL A 132 -4.71 18.83 3.54
N GLY A 133 -4.93 18.53 2.24
CA GLY A 133 -3.91 18.57 1.21
C GLY A 133 -3.29 17.21 0.85
N VAL A 134 -3.96 16.08 1.14
CA VAL A 134 -3.52 14.76 0.67
C VAL A 134 -3.55 14.69 -0.85
N ALA A 135 -2.49 14.18 -1.46
CA ALA A 135 -2.35 14.13 -2.92
C ALA A 135 -3.12 12.96 -3.57
N ALA A 136 -3.31 11.85 -2.88
CA ALA A 136 -4.08 10.69 -3.35
C ALA A 136 -4.45 9.76 -2.19
N ILE A 137 -5.51 8.96 -2.35
CA ILE A 137 -5.96 8.01 -1.34
C ILE A 137 -6.12 6.62 -1.94
N SER A 138 -5.48 5.61 -1.32
CA SER A 138 -5.69 4.19 -1.61
C SER A 138 -6.60 3.57 -0.56
N ILE A 139 -7.72 2.99 -0.96
CA ILE A 139 -8.74 2.48 -0.04
C ILE A 139 -8.86 0.96 -0.19
N HIS A 140 -8.60 0.22 0.89
CA HIS A 140 -8.93 -1.19 0.95
C HIS A 140 -10.44 -1.35 1.21
N GLY A 141 -11.14 -2.05 0.31
CA GLY A 141 -12.60 -2.25 0.35
C GLY A 141 -13.10 -3.15 1.50
N ARG A 142 -12.40 -3.18 2.62
CA ARG A 142 -12.80 -3.87 3.85
C ARG A 142 -12.62 -2.98 5.07
N THR A 143 -13.39 -3.26 6.11
CA THR A 143 -13.15 -2.66 7.43
C THR A 143 -11.95 -3.32 8.13
N ARG A 144 -11.47 -2.72 9.23
CA ARG A 144 -10.44 -3.36 10.06
C ARG A 144 -10.93 -4.67 10.66
N ALA A 145 -12.17 -4.73 11.13
CA ALA A 145 -12.73 -5.93 11.77
C ALA A 145 -12.82 -7.12 10.80
N GLN A 146 -13.06 -6.88 9.53
CA GLN A 146 -13.05 -7.93 8.51
C GLN A 146 -11.68 -8.54 8.28
N MET A 147 -10.59 -7.81 8.55
CA MET A 147 -9.23 -8.24 8.19
C MET A 147 -9.13 -8.56 6.69
N TYR A 148 -9.22 -9.84 6.34
CA TYR A 148 -9.25 -10.38 4.97
C TYR A 148 -10.50 -11.23 4.68
N LYS A 149 -11.45 -11.33 5.63
CA LYS A 149 -12.67 -12.12 5.48
C LYS A 149 -13.68 -11.44 4.56
N GLY A 150 -14.50 -12.24 3.89
CA GLY A 150 -15.48 -11.76 2.91
C GLY A 150 -14.85 -11.15 1.67
N ASN A 151 -15.61 -10.36 0.92
CA ASN A 151 -15.16 -9.69 -0.30
C ASN A 151 -14.83 -8.21 -0.02
N ALA A 152 -13.90 -7.64 -0.79
CA ALA A 152 -13.68 -6.21 -0.80
C ALA A 152 -14.87 -5.50 -1.46
N ASP A 153 -15.44 -4.52 -0.78
CA ASP A 153 -16.55 -3.71 -1.27
C ASP A 153 -16.01 -2.50 -2.05
N TRP A 154 -15.92 -2.64 -3.36
CA TRP A 154 -15.46 -1.55 -4.24
C TRP A 154 -16.54 -0.51 -4.48
N LEU A 155 -17.83 -0.82 -4.27
CA LEU A 155 -18.91 0.16 -4.40
C LEU A 155 -18.76 1.27 -3.36
N LYS A 156 -18.34 0.93 -2.14
CA LYS A 156 -18.03 1.92 -1.10
C LYS A 156 -16.84 2.83 -1.49
N ILE A 157 -15.89 2.32 -2.26
CA ILE A 157 -14.80 3.14 -2.79
C ILE A 157 -15.32 4.03 -3.92
N ALA A 158 -16.19 3.50 -4.78
CA ALA A 158 -16.83 4.28 -5.85
C ALA A 158 -17.72 5.41 -5.30
N GLU A 159 -18.39 5.23 -4.14
CA GLU A 159 -19.11 6.31 -3.45
C GLU A 159 -18.18 7.50 -3.14
N VAL A 160 -16.92 7.23 -2.75
CA VAL A 160 -15.92 8.30 -2.55
C VAL A 160 -15.62 9.01 -3.86
N LYS A 161 -15.34 8.26 -4.93
CA LYS A 161 -14.99 8.84 -6.24
C LYS A 161 -16.13 9.65 -6.86
N ASN A 162 -17.36 9.17 -6.70
CA ASN A 162 -18.56 9.82 -7.23
C ASN A 162 -19.01 11.05 -6.43
N ASN A 163 -18.38 11.30 -5.29
CA ASN A 163 -18.61 12.51 -4.53
C ASN A 163 -18.07 13.73 -5.29
N THR A 164 -18.93 14.68 -5.65
CA THR A 164 -18.60 15.86 -6.46
C THR A 164 -17.53 16.76 -5.83
N ARG A 165 -17.33 16.67 -4.51
CA ARG A 165 -16.26 17.38 -3.79
C ARG A 165 -14.88 16.76 -4.00
N MET A 166 -14.80 15.47 -4.35
CA MET A 166 -13.51 14.79 -4.51
C MET A 166 -12.82 15.20 -5.82
N LYS A 167 -11.58 15.65 -5.70
CA LYS A 167 -10.74 16.11 -6.83
C LYS A 167 -9.43 15.35 -6.95
N ILE A 168 -9.00 14.67 -5.88
CA ILE A 168 -7.75 13.90 -5.85
C ILE A 168 -7.99 12.46 -6.35
N PRO A 169 -6.93 11.79 -6.84
CA PRO A 169 -7.02 10.38 -7.24
C PRO A 169 -7.42 9.45 -6.11
N ILE A 170 -8.34 8.53 -6.43
CA ILE A 170 -8.82 7.47 -5.52
C ILE A 170 -8.49 6.11 -6.13
N PHE A 171 -7.68 5.32 -5.41
CA PHE A 171 -7.25 4.00 -5.84
C PHE A 171 -7.98 2.89 -5.06
N ALA A 172 -8.50 1.89 -5.78
CA ALA A 172 -9.07 0.71 -5.15
C ALA A 172 -7.98 -0.27 -4.72
N ASN A 173 -8.20 -0.92 -3.58
CA ASN A 173 -7.40 -2.03 -3.10
C ASN A 173 -8.29 -3.14 -2.53
N GLY A 174 -7.81 -4.39 -2.60
CA GLY A 174 -8.49 -5.59 -2.13
C GLY A 174 -9.07 -6.42 -3.26
N ASP A 175 -8.76 -7.73 -3.27
CA ASP A 175 -9.27 -8.78 -4.17
C ASP A 175 -9.06 -8.55 -5.68
N ILE A 176 -8.13 -7.68 -6.05
CA ILE A 176 -7.78 -7.41 -7.44
C ILE A 176 -6.78 -8.48 -7.88
N ASN A 177 -7.29 -9.62 -8.31
CA ASN A 177 -6.54 -10.81 -8.66
C ASN A 177 -6.78 -11.30 -10.10
N SER A 178 -7.44 -10.50 -10.93
CA SER A 178 -7.53 -10.71 -12.37
C SER A 178 -7.55 -9.38 -13.14
N PRO A 179 -7.12 -9.35 -14.41
CA PRO A 179 -7.19 -8.15 -15.26
C PRO A 179 -8.61 -7.61 -15.44
N GLU A 180 -9.62 -8.49 -15.49
CA GLU A 180 -11.04 -8.12 -15.61
C GLU A 180 -11.48 -7.29 -14.39
N LYS A 181 -11.05 -7.66 -13.19
CA LYS A 181 -11.36 -6.91 -11.98
C LYS A 181 -10.74 -5.52 -11.98
N ALA A 182 -9.52 -5.38 -12.50
CA ALA A 182 -8.91 -4.07 -12.69
C ALA A 182 -9.68 -3.22 -13.70
N ARG A 183 -10.24 -3.84 -14.77
CA ARG A 183 -11.11 -3.17 -15.75
C ARG A 183 -12.41 -2.69 -15.10
N ILE A 184 -13.07 -3.53 -14.30
CA ILE A 184 -14.29 -3.14 -13.57
C ILE A 184 -14.02 -1.89 -12.73
N ILE A 185 -12.91 -1.87 -11.99
CA ILE A 185 -12.50 -0.74 -11.14
C ILE A 185 -12.36 0.55 -11.96
N ARG A 186 -11.72 0.49 -13.13
CA ARG A 186 -11.51 1.66 -13.98
C ARG A 186 -12.76 2.04 -14.78
N ASP A 187 -13.35 1.08 -15.51
CA ASP A 187 -14.34 1.38 -16.57
C ASP A 187 -15.76 1.44 -16.03
N GLU A 188 -16.09 0.64 -15.01
CA GLU A 188 -17.45 0.56 -14.46
C GLU A 188 -17.60 1.42 -13.18
N LEU A 189 -16.56 1.47 -12.36
CA LEU A 189 -16.60 2.23 -11.09
C LEU A 189 -15.92 3.61 -11.19
N GLY A 190 -15.24 3.92 -12.31
CA GLY A 190 -14.63 5.23 -12.55
C GLY A 190 -13.46 5.58 -11.63
N LEU A 191 -12.85 4.59 -10.97
CA LEU A 191 -11.72 4.81 -10.06
C LEU A 191 -10.43 5.08 -10.85
N ASP A 192 -9.54 5.89 -10.28
CA ASP A 192 -8.34 6.36 -10.96
C ASP A 192 -7.25 5.30 -11.11
N GLY A 193 -7.35 4.21 -10.35
CA GLY A 193 -6.42 3.09 -10.47
C GLY A 193 -6.63 1.99 -9.45
N ALA A 194 -5.76 1.00 -9.51
CA ALA A 194 -5.81 -0.20 -8.69
C ALA A 194 -4.49 -0.42 -7.95
N MET A 195 -4.54 -0.50 -6.61
CA MET A 195 -3.39 -0.92 -5.82
C MET A 195 -3.44 -2.44 -5.67
N ILE A 196 -2.52 -3.13 -6.34
CA ILE A 196 -2.42 -4.58 -6.36
C ILE A 196 -1.51 -5.02 -5.21
N GLY A 197 -1.96 -5.99 -4.42
CA GLY A 197 -1.20 -6.58 -3.33
C GLY A 197 -0.91 -8.07 -3.59
N ARG A 198 -1.61 -8.96 -2.91
CA ARG A 198 -1.37 -10.41 -2.90
C ARG A 198 -1.26 -11.06 -4.28
N ALA A 199 -2.00 -10.58 -5.27
CA ALA A 199 -1.94 -11.12 -6.63
C ALA A 199 -0.57 -10.95 -7.32
N ALA A 200 0.28 -10.04 -6.84
CA ALA A 200 1.63 -9.84 -7.35
C ALA A 200 2.68 -10.73 -6.64
N ILE A 201 2.33 -11.38 -5.53
CA ILE A 201 3.25 -12.26 -4.80
C ILE A 201 3.53 -13.49 -5.68
N GLY A 202 4.79 -13.74 -5.98
CA GLY A 202 5.22 -14.80 -6.89
C GLY A 202 4.76 -14.63 -8.35
N ASN A 203 4.02 -13.55 -8.66
CA ASN A 203 3.51 -13.27 -10.00
C ASN A 203 3.69 -11.79 -10.39
N PRO A 204 4.91 -11.30 -10.59
CA PRO A 204 5.14 -9.90 -10.95
C PRO A 204 4.60 -9.55 -12.35
N TRP A 205 4.42 -10.52 -13.24
CA TRP A 205 3.85 -10.32 -14.59
C TRP A 205 2.40 -9.82 -14.57
N PHE A 206 1.72 -9.96 -13.44
CA PHE A 206 0.33 -9.53 -13.28
C PHE A 206 0.11 -8.06 -13.65
N PHE A 207 1.07 -7.18 -13.38
CA PHE A 207 0.98 -5.77 -13.78
C PHE A 207 0.94 -5.58 -15.29
N ASN A 208 1.79 -6.29 -16.05
CA ASN A 208 1.76 -6.25 -17.50
C ASN A 208 0.47 -6.88 -18.08
N GLN A 209 -0.02 -7.96 -17.48
CA GLN A 209 -1.29 -8.59 -17.85
C GLN A 209 -2.46 -7.61 -17.68
N VAL A 210 -2.52 -6.93 -16.54
CA VAL A 210 -3.52 -5.89 -16.28
C VAL A 210 -3.41 -4.76 -17.31
N LYS A 211 -2.23 -4.24 -17.58
CA LYS A 211 -2.03 -3.14 -18.53
C LYS A 211 -2.45 -3.51 -19.95
N ALA A 212 -2.06 -4.68 -20.44
CA ALA A 212 -2.46 -5.15 -21.76
C ALA A 212 -3.98 -5.28 -21.87
N TYR A 213 -4.60 -5.87 -20.85
CA TYR A 213 -6.05 -6.03 -20.82
C TYR A 213 -6.80 -4.68 -20.72
N LEU A 214 -6.28 -3.74 -19.95
CA LEU A 214 -6.86 -2.40 -19.84
C LEU A 214 -6.73 -1.61 -21.15
N LYS A 215 -5.69 -1.85 -21.93
CA LYS A 215 -5.46 -1.15 -23.20
C LYS A 215 -6.45 -1.59 -24.29
N ASP A 216 -6.55 -2.89 -24.54
CA ASP A 216 -7.27 -3.44 -25.69
C ASP A 216 -7.89 -4.83 -25.44
N LYS A 217 -8.02 -5.25 -24.20
CA LYS A 217 -8.47 -6.57 -23.74
C LYS A 217 -7.56 -7.73 -24.16
N THR A 218 -6.30 -7.44 -24.48
CA THR A 218 -5.32 -8.48 -24.79
C THR A 218 -5.04 -9.31 -23.54
N ILE A 219 -5.20 -10.63 -23.69
CA ILE A 219 -4.84 -11.60 -22.64
C ILE A 219 -3.42 -12.09 -22.94
N LEU A 220 -2.46 -11.64 -22.11
CA LEU A 220 -1.09 -12.12 -22.22
C LEU A 220 -1.00 -13.57 -21.72
N ALA A 221 -0.18 -14.36 -22.39
CA ALA A 221 0.14 -15.71 -21.93
C ALA A 221 0.80 -15.69 -20.53
N ASN A 222 0.56 -16.73 -19.77
CA ASN A 222 1.28 -16.92 -18.50
C ASN A 222 2.77 -17.14 -18.80
N PRO A 223 3.66 -16.69 -17.89
CA PRO A 223 5.09 -16.91 -18.04
C PRO A 223 5.40 -18.40 -18.08
N SER A 224 6.33 -18.78 -18.94
CA SER A 224 6.86 -20.14 -19.01
C SER A 224 7.54 -20.54 -17.69
N ILE A 225 7.70 -21.84 -17.46
CA ILE A 225 8.42 -22.35 -16.27
C ILE A 225 9.84 -21.76 -16.24
N LYS A 226 10.52 -21.65 -17.38
CA LYS A 226 11.84 -21.06 -17.47
C LYS A 226 11.89 -19.62 -16.98
N GLU A 227 10.96 -18.77 -17.45
CA GLU A 227 10.86 -17.37 -17.03
C GLU A 227 10.56 -17.24 -15.53
N ARG A 228 9.69 -18.09 -15.00
CA ARG A 228 9.38 -18.11 -13.56
C ARG A 228 10.59 -18.49 -12.71
N VAL A 229 11.35 -19.51 -13.13
CA VAL A 229 12.59 -19.93 -12.45
C VAL A 229 13.64 -18.83 -12.51
N GLU A 230 13.84 -18.21 -13.67
CA GLU A 230 14.79 -17.10 -13.83
C GLU A 230 14.44 -15.88 -12.95
N ALA A 231 13.14 -15.53 -12.87
CA ALA A 231 12.69 -14.47 -12.00
C ALA A 231 12.90 -14.80 -10.52
N ALA A 232 12.60 -16.01 -10.09
CA ALA A 232 12.81 -16.47 -8.71
C ALA A 232 14.30 -16.46 -8.35
N ARG A 233 15.18 -16.96 -9.23
CA ARG A 233 16.63 -16.92 -9.03
C ARG A 233 17.18 -15.49 -8.94
N SER A 234 16.72 -14.61 -9.84
CA SER A 234 17.11 -13.20 -9.82
C SER A 234 16.65 -12.51 -8.52
N HIS A 235 15.41 -12.77 -8.08
CA HIS A 235 14.88 -12.24 -6.84
C HIS A 235 15.68 -12.74 -5.62
N LEU A 236 15.95 -14.05 -5.55
CA LEU A 236 16.77 -14.64 -4.48
C LEU A 236 18.13 -13.97 -4.40
N LYS A 237 18.81 -13.80 -5.56
CA LYS A 237 20.11 -13.14 -5.59
C LYS A 237 20.04 -11.71 -5.03
N MET A 238 19.08 -10.90 -5.50
CA MET A 238 18.89 -9.53 -5.01
C MET A 238 18.56 -9.49 -3.50
N ALA A 239 17.77 -10.45 -3.02
CA ALA A 239 17.44 -10.54 -1.59
C ALA A 239 18.66 -10.89 -0.73
N ILE A 240 19.53 -11.79 -1.21
CA ILE A 240 20.78 -12.14 -0.55
C ILE A 240 21.74 -10.93 -0.55
N ASP A 241 21.91 -10.27 -1.69
CA ASP A 241 22.78 -9.10 -1.83
C ASP A 241 22.35 -7.96 -0.89
N TRP A 242 21.04 -7.78 -0.68
CA TRP A 242 20.48 -6.73 0.18
C TRP A 242 20.42 -7.11 1.66
N LYS A 243 19.95 -8.32 1.99
CA LYS A 243 19.62 -8.72 3.38
C LYS A 243 20.66 -9.67 4.02
N GLY A 244 21.61 -10.15 3.23
CA GLY A 244 22.52 -11.23 3.59
C GLY A 244 21.93 -12.61 3.32
N GLU A 245 22.77 -13.64 3.29
CA GLU A 245 22.39 -14.99 2.83
C GLU A 245 21.24 -15.59 3.62
N THR A 246 21.36 -15.66 4.94
CA THR A 246 20.36 -16.32 5.79
C THR A 246 18.99 -15.69 5.65
N LEU A 247 18.87 -14.36 5.79
CA LEU A 247 17.57 -13.68 5.76
C LEU A 247 17.02 -13.61 4.34
N GLY A 248 17.89 -13.37 3.35
CA GLY A 248 17.50 -13.34 1.94
C GLY A 248 16.91 -14.66 1.46
N ILE A 249 17.50 -15.80 1.84
CA ILE A 249 16.98 -17.12 1.52
C ILE A 249 15.65 -17.35 2.22
N LEU A 250 15.58 -17.11 3.54
CA LEU A 250 14.38 -17.38 4.34
C LEU A 250 13.16 -16.62 3.82
N GLU A 251 13.30 -15.31 3.60
CA GLU A 251 12.18 -14.48 3.12
C GLU A 251 11.77 -14.81 1.68
N THR A 252 12.74 -15.14 0.80
CA THR A 252 12.43 -15.55 -0.57
C THR A 252 11.71 -16.89 -0.60
N CYS A 253 12.10 -17.86 0.24
CA CYS A 253 11.39 -19.14 0.35
C CYS A 253 9.91 -18.92 0.74
N LEU A 254 9.63 -18.05 1.71
CA LEU A 254 8.25 -17.73 2.11
C LEU A 254 7.42 -17.16 0.96
N LEU A 255 8.01 -16.35 0.06
CA LEU A 255 7.30 -15.75 -1.07
C LEU A 255 6.96 -16.74 -2.19
N TYR A 256 7.70 -17.83 -2.31
CA TYR A 256 7.55 -18.82 -3.40
C TYR A 256 6.95 -20.16 -2.93
N THR A 257 6.60 -20.30 -1.65
CA THR A 257 5.81 -21.44 -1.16
C THR A 257 4.33 -21.22 -1.44
N SER A 258 3.59 -22.30 -1.69
CA SER A 258 2.17 -22.25 -2.08
C SER A 258 1.26 -21.55 -1.05
N ASP A 259 1.66 -21.47 0.20
CA ASP A 259 0.87 -20.94 1.32
C ASP A 259 1.27 -19.51 1.73
N ALA A 260 2.21 -18.88 1.00
CA ALA A 260 2.70 -17.55 1.33
C ALA A 260 1.60 -16.47 1.41
N ALA A 261 0.46 -16.68 0.75
CA ALA A 261 -0.68 -15.76 0.81
C ALA A 261 -1.49 -15.89 2.11
N ASP A 262 -1.45 -17.06 2.77
CA ASP A 262 -2.25 -17.37 3.96
C ASP A 262 -1.48 -17.10 5.26
N ASP A 263 -0.16 -17.26 5.27
CA ASP A 263 0.70 -17.01 6.44
C ASP A 263 0.76 -15.54 6.88
N TRP A 264 0.48 -14.60 5.97
CA TRP A 264 0.39 -13.17 6.32
C TRP A 264 -0.91 -12.79 7.02
N SER A 265 -1.87 -13.70 7.10
CA SER A 265 -3.15 -13.48 7.79
C SER A 265 -3.12 -13.88 9.28
N SER A 266 -2.11 -14.62 9.73
CA SER A 266 -2.03 -15.22 11.08
C SER A 266 -0.97 -14.61 12.00
N GLY A 267 -0.28 -13.55 11.61
CA GLY A 267 0.76 -12.87 12.40
C GLY A 267 0.32 -11.59 13.12
#